data_5c605e9c64def1f5ef592c9705f83abc
#
_entry.id   5c605e9c64def1f5ef592c9705f83abc
#
_cell.length_a   1.000
_cell.length_b   1.000
_cell.length_c   1.000
_cell.angle_alpha   90.00
_cell.angle_beta   90.00
_cell.angle_gamma   90.00
#
_symmetry.space_group_name_H-M   'P 1'
#
loop_
_entity.id
_entity.type
_entity.pdbx_description
1 polymer ?
#
loop_
_entity_poly.entity_id
_entity_poly.type
_entity_poly.pdbx_seq_one_letter_code
_entity_poly.pdbx_strand_id
1 'polypeptide(L)'
;LSNRVRLYESSPVEELNKIGSDWQAKTPKGLVTASKVILAVNGNIENFGYFQNSLLHIYTYGSITQKLTPDQIKILGGKKEWGITPADPLGTTVRRISGIGGDRIVIRNRFTYNPNMNPNRSILDNVLRSHVKSFSDRFPMLKDIKLSKTWGGHLTLSRNNVAAFGELKPGLYSACCQNGLGTVKGTLHG
;
A
#
# COMPACT_ATOMS: atom_id res chain seq x y z
N LEU A 1 5.95 -18.41 8.84
CA LEU A 1 7.09 -17.84 8.05
C LEU A 1 8.39 -17.80 8.86
N SER A 2 8.34 -17.74 10.19
CA SER A 2 9.47 -17.40 11.05
C SER A 2 10.68 -18.35 10.99
N ASN A 3 10.49 -19.63 10.70
CA ASN A 3 11.58 -20.62 10.76
C ASN A 3 12.38 -20.76 9.45
N ARG A 4 11.94 -20.11 8.36
CA ARG A 4 12.60 -20.19 7.04
C ARG A 4 13.21 -18.88 6.58
N VAL A 5 12.86 -17.78 7.23
CA VAL A 5 13.26 -16.42 6.82
C VAL A 5 13.78 -15.67 8.03
N ARG A 6 14.96 -15.07 7.91
CA ARG A 6 15.49 -14.12 8.90
C ARG A 6 14.98 -12.73 8.54
N LEU A 7 14.27 -12.09 9.47
CA LEU A 7 13.76 -10.73 9.34
C LEU A 7 14.64 -9.76 10.14
N TYR A 8 15.10 -8.71 9.49
CA TYR A 8 15.89 -7.65 10.11
C TYR A 8 15.13 -6.35 10.04
N GLU A 9 14.58 -5.92 11.16
CA GLU A 9 13.89 -4.63 11.31
C GLU A 9 14.89 -3.49 11.52
N SER A 10 14.47 -2.26 11.22
CA SER A 10 15.30 -1.05 11.39
C SER A 10 16.69 -1.18 10.74
N SER A 11 16.71 -1.80 9.55
CA SER A 11 17.92 -2.09 8.79
C SER A 11 17.76 -1.61 7.34
N PRO A 12 17.63 -0.27 7.11
CA PRO A 12 17.53 0.26 5.76
C PRO A 12 18.80 -0.06 4.96
N VAL A 13 18.61 -0.48 3.71
CA VAL A 13 19.72 -0.64 2.77
C VAL A 13 20.02 0.72 2.15
N GLU A 14 21.22 1.23 2.40
CA GLU A 14 21.70 2.53 1.93
C GLU A 14 22.43 2.43 0.59
N GLU A 15 23.14 1.33 0.38
CA GLU A 15 23.91 1.07 -0.83
C GLU A 15 23.77 -0.39 -1.24
N LEU A 16 23.77 -0.64 -2.55
CA LEU A 16 23.77 -1.98 -3.12
C LEU A 16 24.81 -2.07 -4.24
N ASN A 17 25.85 -2.83 -4.03
CA ASN A 17 27.00 -2.92 -4.92
C ASN A 17 27.23 -4.36 -5.40
N LYS A 18 27.67 -4.51 -6.66
CA LYS A 18 28.13 -5.79 -7.20
C LYS A 18 29.58 -6.01 -6.78
N ILE A 19 29.87 -7.17 -6.16
CA ILE A 19 31.22 -7.56 -5.74
C ILE A 19 31.50 -8.97 -6.28
N GLY A 20 32.30 -9.03 -7.33
CA GLY A 20 32.52 -10.30 -8.04
C GLY A 20 31.22 -10.88 -8.61
N SER A 21 30.90 -12.12 -8.22
CA SER A 21 29.63 -12.78 -8.57
C SER A 21 28.46 -12.39 -7.68
N ASP A 22 28.72 -11.79 -6.53
CA ASP A 22 27.75 -11.54 -5.48
C ASP A 22 27.31 -10.07 -5.42
N TRP A 23 26.24 -9.81 -4.71
CA TRP A 23 25.72 -8.49 -4.36
C TRP A 23 25.95 -8.22 -2.88
N GLN A 24 26.37 -7.01 -2.55
CA GLN A 24 26.55 -6.57 -1.17
C GLN A 24 25.60 -5.40 -0.88
N ALA A 25 24.74 -5.60 0.12
CA ALA A 25 23.86 -4.59 0.66
C ALA A 25 24.48 -4.00 1.95
N LYS A 26 24.65 -2.69 1.98
CA LYS A 26 25.14 -1.94 3.14
C LYS A 26 23.99 -1.38 3.94
N THR A 27 24.02 -1.58 5.23
CA THR A 27 23.09 -0.98 6.21
C THR A 27 23.90 -0.22 7.26
N PRO A 28 23.27 0.67 8.07
CA PRO A 28 23.95 1.35 9.18
C PRO A 28 24.62 0.40 10.20
N LYS A 29 24.16 -0.85 10.25
CA LYS A 29 24.59 -1.83 11.26
C LYS A 29 25.48 -2.96 10.70
N GLY A 30 25.75 -2.98 9.40
CA GLY A 30 26.59 -4.02 8.80
C GLY A 30 26.31 -4.26 7.33
N LEU A 31 26.95 -5.28 6.81
CA LEU A 31 26.92 -5.69 5.41
C LEU A 31 26.24 -7.05 5.27
N VAL A 32 25.47 -7.22 4.22
CA VAL A 32 24.88 -8.51 3.81
C VAL A 32 25.34 -8.82 2.41
N THR A 33 25.95 -9.98 2.22
CA THR A 33 26.39 -10.46 0.90
C THR A 33 25.53 -11.64 0.48
N ALA A 34 25.07 -11.63 -0.76
CA ALA A 34 24.24 -12.69 -1.33
C ALA A 34 24.45 -12.81 -2.84
N SER A 35 24.35 -14.03 -3.36
CA SER A 35 24.43 -14.28 -4.81
C SER A 35 23.19 -13.77 -5.57
N LYS A 36 22.05 -13.64 -4.87
CA LYS A 36 20.79 -13.12 -5.44
C LYS A 36 20.16 -12.10 -4.50
N VAL A 37 19.63 -11.01 -5.05
CA VAL A 37 18.93 -9.96 -4.34
C VAL A 37 17.62 -9.68 -5.04
N ILE A 38 16.54 -9.50 -4.30
CA ILE A 38 15.24 -9.05 -4.80
C ILE A 38 14.92 -7.69 -4.19
N LEU A 39 14.81 -6.68 -5.04
CA LEU A 39 14.33 -5.36 -4.64
C LEU A 39 12.80 -5.38 -4.61
N ALA A 40 12.22 -5.34 -3.42
CA ALA A 40 10.78 -5.27 -3.17
C ALA A 40 10.41 -3.93 -2.48
N VAL A 41 11.01 -2.84 -2.94
CA VAL A 41 11.02 -1.51 -2.30
C VAL A 41 10.05 -0.51 -2.95
N ASN A 42 9.14 -1.00 -3.80
CA ASN A 42 8.18 -0.19 -4.56
C ASN A 42 8.89 0.98 -5.29
N GLY A 43 8.39 2.23 -5.18
CA GLY A 43 8.97 3.39 -5.82
C GLY A 43 10.38 3.76 -5.38
N ASN A 44 10.81 3.33 -4.18
CA ASN A 44 12.19 3.53 -3.73
C ASN A 44 13.24 2.82 -4.59
N ILE A 45 12.82 2.01 -5.57
CA ILE A 45 13.74 1.38 -6.53
C ILE A 45 14.52 2.41 -7.35
N GLU A 46 14.00 3.62 -7.50
CA GLU A 46 14.70 4.73 -8.14
C GLU A 46 15.94 5.17 -7.34
N ASN A 47 15.95 5.01 -6.02
CA ASN A 47 17.12 5.29 -5.17
C ASN A 47 18.28 4.33 -5.44
N PHE A 48 17.99 3.18 -6.04
CA PHE A 48 19.00 2.20 -6.49
C PHE A 48 19.37 2.38 -7.97
N GLY A 49 18.92 3.48 -8.61
CA GLY A 49 19.27 3.84 -9.99
C GLY A 49 18.44 3.15 -11.07
N TYR A 50 17.33 2.47 -10.72
CA TYR A 50 16.49 1.76 -11.69
C TYR A 50 15.16 2.48 -11.93
N PHE A 51 14.66 2.41 -13.17
CA PHE A 51 13.37 2.97 -13.61
C PHE A 51 13.22 4.48 -13.45
N GLN A 52 14.32 5.22 -13.46
CA GLN A 52 14.33 6.68 -13.39
C GLN A 52 13.37 7.29 -14.43
N ASN A 53 12.54 8.25 -14.01
CA ASN A 53 11.54 8.94 -14.82
C ASN A 53 10.47 8.02 -15.46
N SER A 54 10.36 6.78 -15.02
CA SER A 54 9.38 5.81 -15.53
C SER A 54 8.24 5.53 -14.55
N LEU A 55 8.29 6.13 -13.36
CA LEU A 55 7.38 5.89 -12.27
C LEU A 55 6.57 7.14 -11.92
N LEU A 56 5.32 6.92 -11.53
CA LEU A 56 4.42 7.96 -11.03
C LEU A 56 4.15 7.70 -9.55
N HIS A 57 4.61 8.61 -8.70
CA HIS A 57 4.45 8.52 -7.25
C HIS A 57 3.17 9.22 -6.81
N ILE A 58 2.27 8.46 -6.19
CA ILE A 58 1.02 8.97 -5.65
C ILE A 58 0.84 8.51 -4.20
N TYR A 59 0.05 9.27 -3.45
CA TYR A 59 -0.50 8.84 -2.18
C TYR A 59 -1.97 8.50 -2.34
N THR A 60 -2.37 7.35 -1.81
CA THR A 60 -3.76 6.94 -1.67
C THR A 60 -4.17 7.06 -0.21
N TYR A 61 -5.44 7.33 0.03
CA TYR A 61 -5.93 7.59 1.39
C TYR A 61 -7.07 6.65 1.74
N GLY A 62 -7.05 6.17 2.99
CA GLY A 62 -8.06 5.33 3.56
C GLY A 62 -8.56 5.90 4.89
N SER A 63 -9.82 5.61 5.22
CA SER A 63 -10.38 5.82 6.54
C SER A 63 -11.14 4.57 6.98
N ILE A 64 -11.25 4.38 8.29
CA ILE A 64 -11.97 3.27 8.89
C ILE A 64 -12.93 3.79 9.96
N THR A 65 -14.13 3.21 10.02
CA THR A 65 -15.12 3.57 11.04
C THR A 65 -14.68 3.13 12.43
N GLN A 66 -15.33 3.67 13.45
CA GLN A 66 -15.42 3.01 14.75
C GLN A 66 -16.04 1.61 14.57
N LYS A 67 -15.91 0.77 15.60
CA LYS A 67 -16.59 -0.52 15.62
C LYS A 67 -18.10 -0.31 15.49
N LEU A 68 -18.73 -1.06 14.58
CA LEU A 68 -20.18 -1.07 14.43
C LEU A 68 -20.85 -1.68 15.65
N THR A 69 -21.93 -1.07 16.11
CA THR A 69 -22.79 -1.65 17.13
C THR A 69 -23.63 -2.80 16.55
N PRO A 70 -24.19 -3.68 17.39
CA PRO A 70 -25.12 -4.72 16.89
C PRO A 70 -26.29 -4.16 16.08
N ASP A 71 -26.88 -3.02 16.49
CA ASP A 71 -27.97 -2.38 15.76
C ASP A 71 -27.52 -1.85 14.40
N GLN A 72 -26.33 -1.24 14.33
CA GLN A 72 -25.75 -0.78 13.07
C GLN A 72 -25.45 -1.95 12.11
N ILE A 73 -24.97 -3.07 12.64
CA ILE A 73 -24.76 -4.31 11.88
C ILE A 73 -26.09 -4.83 11.34
N LYS A 74 -27.14 -4.83 12.14
CA LYS A 74 -28.49 -5.27 11.75
C LYS A 74 -29.09 -4.37 10.68
N ILE A 75 -28.97 -3.05 10.84
CA ILE A 75 -29.46 -2.05 9.85
C ILE A 75 -28.69 -2.17 8.52
N LEU A 76 -27.36 -2.34 8.60
CA LEU A 76 -26.53 -2.51 7.40
C LEU A 76 -26.86 -3.80 6.65
N GLY A 77 -27.19 -4.87 7.37
CA GLY A 77 -27.52 -6.17 6.81
C GLY A 77 -26.39 -6.79 5.99
N GLY A 78 -26.77 -7.72 5.10
CA GLY A 78 -25.83 -8.32 4.15
C GLY A 78 -24.81 -9.28 4.76
N LYS A 79 -23.82 -9.66 3.95
CA LYS A 79 -22.74 -10.58 4.38
C LYS A 79 -21.85 -9.89 5.40
N LYS A 80 -21.22 -10.68 6.26
CA LYS A 80 -20.30 -10.23 7.31
C LYS A 80 -19.06 -9.55 6.73
N GLU A 81 -18.61 -10.00 5.56
CA GLU A 81 -17.47 -9.41 4.84
C GLU A 81 -17.81 -9.24 3.37
N TRP A 82 -17.50 -8.07 2.83
CA TRP A 82 -17.68 -7.74 1.42
C TRP A 82 -16.82 -6.54 1.01
N GLY A 83 -16.63 -6.37 -0.29
CA GLY A 83 -15.97 -5.22 -0.88
C GLY A 83 -16.71 -4.72 -2.12
N ILE A 84 -16.69 -3.41 -2.31
CA ILE A 84 -17.19 -2.73 -3.50
C ILE A 84 -16.03 -1.96 -4.11
N THR A 85 -15.75 -2.23 -5.37
CA THR A 85 -14.77 -1.50 -6.16
C THR A 85 -15.53 -0.70 -7.23
N PRO A 86 -15.28 0.61 -7.37
CA PRO A 86 -15.93 1.41 -8.40
C PRO A 86 -15.40 1.04 -9.79
N ALA A 87 -16.21 1.25 -10.81
CA ALA A 87 -15.79 1.16 -12.21
C ALA A 87 -14.87 2.34 -12.58
N ASP A 88 -15.14 3.53 -12.02
CA ASP A 88 -14.27 4.69 -12.12
C ASP A 88 -13.04 4.50 -11.20
N PRO A 89 -11.80 4.55 -11.73
CA PRO A 89 -10.57 4.46 -10.93
C PRO A 89 -10.47 5.49 -9.80
N LEU A 90 -11.15 6.64 -9.95
CA LEU A 90 -11.19 7.72 -8.95
C LEU A 90 -12.34 7.56 -7.97
N GLY A 91 -13.24 6.60 -8.20
CA GLY A 91 -14.41 6.36 -7.39
C GLY A 91 -14.11 5.80 -6.00
N THR A 92 -15.18 5.56 -5.25
CA THR A 92 -15.10 5.16 -3.85
C THR A 92 -15.04 3.63 -3.71
N THR A 93 -13.93 3.12 -3.21
CA THR A 93 -13.82 1.73 -2.75
C THR A 93 -14.30 1.65 -1.30
N VAL A 94 -15.10 0.63 -1.00
CA VAL A 94 -15.61 0.35 0.35
C VAL A 94 -15.37 -1.12 0.69
N ARG A 95 -15.00 -1.40 1.93
CA ARG A 95 -14.89 -2.77 2.47
C ARG A 95 -15.54 -2.85 3.84
N ARG A 96 -16.43 -3.83 4.03
CA ARG A 96 -16.79 -4.30 5.35
C ARG A 96 -15.81 -5.40 5.76
N ILE A 97 -15.20 -5.21 6.89
CA ILE A 97 -14.25 -6.16 7.47
C ILE A 97 -14.74 -6.59 8.85
N SER A 98 -14.43 -7.83 9.21
CA SER A 98 -14.74 -8.41 10.51
C SER A 98 -13.48 -9.10 11.03
N GLY A 99 -13.17 -8.92 12.31
CA GLY A 99 -11.97 -9.50 12.91
C GLY A 99 -11.83 -9.13 14.38
N ILE A 100 -10.64 -9.26 14.94
CA ILE A 100 -10.34 -8.98 16.36
C ILE A 100 -10.77 -7.56 16.75
N GLY A 101 -10.69 -6.57 15.83
CA GLY A 101 -11.16 -5.20 16.07
C GLY A 101 -12.67 -4.99 15.95
N GLY A 102 -13.46 -6.05 15.69
CA GLY A 102 -14.90 -6.03 15.43
C GLY A 102 -15.26 -5.61 14.00
N ASP A 103 -16.55 -5.57 13.73
CA ASP A 103 -17.07 -5.14 12.43
C ASP A 103 -16.82 -3.67 12.19
N ARG A 104 -16.24 -3.34 11.03
CA ARG A 104 -15.91 -1.96 10.61
C ARG A 104 -16.08 -1.80 9.11
N ILE A 105 -16.18 -0.55 8.67
CA ILE A 105 -16.17 -0.21 7.26
C ILE A 105 -14.92 0.62 6.95
N VAL A 106 -14.19 0.21 5.93
CA VAL A 106 -13.06 0.95 5.35
C VAL A 106 -13.54 1.63 4.08
N ILE A 107 -13.20 2.91 3.92
CA ILE A 107 -13.49 3.71 2.73
C ILE A 107 -12.21 4.30 2.16
N ARG A 108 -12.09 4.36 0.81
CA ARG A 108 -10.98 4.94 0.08
C ARG A 108 -11.50 5.59 -1.19
N ASN A 109 -11.17 6.87 -1.44
CA ASN A 109 -11.63 7.56 -2.66
C ASN A 109 -10.74 8.72 -3.12
N ARG A 110 -9.57 8.92 -2.54
CA ARG A 110 -8.69 10.04 -2.92
C ARG A 110 -7.27 9.58 -3.14
N PHE A 111 -6.59 10.29 -4.00
CA PHE A 111 -5.15 10.24 -4.14
C PHE A 111 -4.58 11.62 -4.47
N THR A 112 -3.29 11.82 -4.20
CA THR A 112 -2.54 13.02 -4.56
C THR A 112 -1.24 12.62 -5.23
N TYR A 113 -0.82 13.43 -6.20
CA TYR A 113 0.51 13.32 -6.77
C TYR A 113 1.55 13.74 -5.72
N ASN A 114 2.59 12.94 -5.55
CA ASN A 114 3.63 13.18 -4.55
C ASN A 114 4.99 12.66 -5.06
N PRO A 115 5.65 13.43 -5.96
CA PRO A 115 6.89 13.01 -6.61
C PRO A 115 8.04 12.80 -5.63
N ASN A 116 8.04 13.51 -4.51
CA ASN A 116 9.10 13.42 -3.50
C ASN A 116 8.86 12.32 -2.45
N MET A 117 7.80 11.51 -2.61
CA MET A 117 7.43 10.43 -1.67
C MET A 117 7.30 10.87 -0.20
N ASN A 118 7.10 12.16 0.07
CA ASN A 118 6.95 12.72 1.41
C ASN A 118 5.48 12.76 1.85
N PRO A 119 5.13 12.15 2.99
CA PRO A 119 3.77 12.22 3.50
C PRO A 119 3.43 13.66 3.93
N ASN A 120 2.37 14.21 3.34
CA ASN A 120 1.83 15.51 3.77
C ASN A 120 0.66 15.29 4.75
N ARG A 121 0.93 15.45 6.04
CA ARG A 121 -0.06 15.24 7.10
C ARG A 121 -1.20 16.26 7.06
N SER A 122 -0.95 17.49 6.57
CA SER A 122 -1.99 18.55 6.51
C SER A 122 -3.14 18.20 5.54
N ILE A 123 -2.93 17.28 4.61
CA ILE A 123 -3.96 16.80 3.70
C ILE A 123 -4.99 15.90 4.40
N LEU A 124 -4.62 15.23 5.50
CA LEU A 124 -5.45 14.21 6.13
C LEU A 124 -6.80 14.75 6.62
N ASP A 125 -6.88 15.99 7.09
CA ASP A 125 -8.13 16.61 7.52
C ASP A 125 -9.09 16.84 6.34
N ASN A 126 -8.56 17.27 5.21
CA ASN A 126 -9.33 17.42 3.97
C ASN A 126 -9.82 16.07 3.43
N VAL A 127 -8.96 15.06 3.52
CA VAL A 127 -9.30 13.67 3.18
C VAL A 127 -10.40 13.14 4.09
N LEU A 128 -10.27 13.34 5.40
CA LEU A 128 -11.28 12.92 6.37
C LEU A 128 -12.65 13.54 6.06
N ARG A 129 -12.71 14.86 5.81
CA ARG A 129 -13.97 15.54 5.43
C ARG A 129 -14.59 14.95 4.17
N SER A 130 -13.76 14.66 3.15
CA SER A 130 -14.22 14.02 1.91
C SER A 130 -14.74 12.59 2.15
N HIS A 131 -14.04 11.82 2.98
CA HIS A 131 -14.44 10.46 3.32
C HIS A 131 -15.73 10.44 4.14
N VAL A 132 -15.89 11.36 5.11
CA VAL A 132 -17.13 11.51 5.88
C VAL A 132 -18.30 11.78 4.96
N LYS A 133 -18.16 12.76 4.04
CA LYS A 133 -19.22 13.06 3.07
C LYS A 133 -19.57 11.84 2.21
N SER A 134 -18.58 11.21 1.57
CA SER A 134 -18.79 10.05 0.70
C SER A 134 -19.37 8.85 1.46
N PHE A 135 -19.03 8.71 2.74
CA PHE A 135 -19.56 7.66 3.59
C PHE A 135 -21.04 7.91 3.91
N SER A 136 -21.39 9.13 4.34
CA SER A 136 -22.76 9.51 4.68
C SER A 136 -23.70 9.45 3.46
N ASP A 137 -23.22 9.88 2.30
CA ASP A 137 -24.00 9.81 1.05
C ASP A 137 -24.31 8.36 0.65
N ARG A 138 -23.38 7.43 0.91
CA ARG A 138 -23.51 6.00 0.57
C ARG A 138 -24.25 5.18 1.61
N PHE A 139 -24.08 5.52 2.88
CA PHE A 139 -24.67 4.82 4.01
C PHE A 139 -25.46 5.79 4.90
N PRO A 140 -26.57 6.37 4.37
CA PRO A 140 -27.35 7.35 5.13
C PRO A 140 -27.90 6.77 6.44
N MET A 141 -28.12 5.44 6.50
CA MET A 141 -28.54 4.73 7.70
C MET A 141 -27.44 4.63 8.79
N LEU A 142 -26.18 4.94 8.44
CA LEU A 142 -25.04 4.93 9.33
C LEU A 142 -24.35 6.31 9.44
N LYS A 143 -25.05 7.39 9.07
CA LYS A 143 -24.49 8.76 8.99
C LYS A 143 -23.82 9.24 10.28
N ASP A 144 -24.26 8.76 11.44
CA ASP A 144 -23.77 9.18 12.75
C ASP A 144 -22.51 8.42 13.20
N ILE A 145 -22.09 7.41 12.44
CA ILE A 145 -20.85 6.69 12.80
C ILE A 145 -19.62 7.53 12.46
N LYS A 146 -18.68 7.58 13.40
CA LYS A 146 -17.43 8.33 13.22
C LYS A 146 -16.38 7.48 12.50
N LEU A 147 -15.61 8.13 11.62
CA LEU A 147 -14.36 7.56 11.11
C LEU A 147 -13.28 7.72 12.20
N SER A 148 -12.78 6.61 12.71
CA SER A 148 -11.86 6.58 13.87
C SER A 148 -10.42 6.82 13.51
N LYS A 149 -10.02 6.48 12.29
CA LYS A 149 -8.66 6.64 11.78
C LYS A 149 -8.71 7.04 10.31
N THR A 150 -7.79 7.93 9.90
CA THR A 150 -7.50 8.28 8.51
C THR A 150 -6.00 8.17 8.31
N TRP A 151 -5.59 7.60 7.19
CA TRP A 151 -4.17 7.42 6.86
C TRP A 151 -3.92 7.60 5.37
N GLY A 152 -2.67 7.85 5.00
CA GLY A 152 -2.18 7.81 3.64
C GLY A 152 -1.17 6.70 3.44
N GLY A 153 -1.12 6.17 2.24
CA GLY A 153 -0.14 5.18 1.82
C GLY A 153 0.46 5.52 0.46
N HIS A 154 1.76 5.37 0.34
CA HIS A 154 2.48 5.58 -0.91
C HIS A 154 2.19 4.45 -1.88
N LEU A 155 1.83 4.81 -3.10
CA LEU A 155 1.61 3.91 -4.22
C LEU A 155 2.40 4.42 -5.42
N THR A 156 3.15 3.53 -6.05
CA THR A 156 3.88 3.83 -7.28
C THR A 156 3.26 3.11 -8.45
N LEU A 157 2.97 3.86 -9.49
CA LEU A 157 2.46 3.35 -10.75
C LEU A 157 3.57 3.42 -11.80
N SER A 158 3.67 2.43 -12.65
CA SER A 158 4.57 2.45 -13.80
C SER A 158 3.91 3.18 -14.98
N ARG A 159 4.67 3.95 -15.74
CA ARG A 159 4.19 4.72 -16.87
C ARG A 159 3.53 3.87 -17.95
N ASN A 160 4.01 2.65 -18.15
CA ASN A 160 3.50 1.71 -19.14
C ASN A 160 2.47 0.72 -18.58
N ASN A 161 2.03 0.90 -17.34
CA ASN A 161 1.11 0.02 -16.62
C ASN A 161 1.59 -1.45 -16.48
N VAL A 162 2.89 -1.70 -16.65
CA VAL A 162 3.51 -3.01 -16.43
C VAL A 162 4.23 -3.00 -15.08
N ALA A 163 4.11 -4.07 -14.30
CA ALA A 163 4.87 -4.20 -13.05
C ALA A 163 6.38 -4.20 -13.31
N ALA A 164 7.13 -3.55 -12.44
CA ALA A 164 8.60 -3.62 -12.46
C ALA A 164 9.04 -4.96 -11.84
N PHE A 165 8.87 -6.06 -12.60
CA PHE A 165 9.11 -7.42 -12.17
C PHE A 165 10.03 -8.14 -13.15
N GLY A 166 11.14 -8.71 -12.64
CA GLY A 166 12.11 -9.45 -13.43
C GLY A 166 13.56 -9.19 -13.05
N GLU A 167 14.48 -9.75 -13.79
CA GLU A 167 15.91 -9.56 -13.58
C GLU A 167 16.35 -8.21 -14.13
N LEU A 168 17.05 -7.42 -13.32
CA LEU A 168 17.61 -6.12 -13.66
C LEU A 168 19.07 -6.24 -14.14
N LYS A 169 19.82 -7.07 -13.46
CA LYS A 169 21.21 -7.43 -13.73
C LYS A 169 21.44 -8.85 -13.21
N PRO A 170 22.49 -9.56 -13.66
CA PRO A 170 22.78 -10.92 -13.18
C PRO A 170 22.77 -11.04 -11.66
N GLY A 171 21.80 -11.80 -11.14
CA GLY A 171 21.55 -12.00 -9.72
C GLY A 171 20.80 -10.87 -8.99
N LEU A 172 20.39 -9.81 -9.67
CA LEU A 172 19.57 -8.73 -9.10
C LEU A 172 18.20 -8.69 -9.76
N TYR A 173 17.15 -8.83 -8.95
CA TYR A 173 15.77 -8.88 -9.40
C TYR A 173 14.94 -7.73 -8.83
N SER A 174 13.90 -7.35 -9.52
CA SER A 174 12.89 -6.40 -9.06
C SER A 174 11.54 -7.09 -8.87
N ALA A 175 10.84 -6.76 -7.80
CA ALA A 175 9.45 -7.10 -7.53
C ALA A 175 8.69 -5.85 -7.05
N CYS A 176 8.68 -4.80 -7.87
CA CYS A 176 8.18 -3.47 -7.53
C CYS A 176 7.02 -3.02 -8.41
N CYS A 177 6.38 -1.91 -8.04
CA CYS A 177 5.44 -1.15 -8.87
C CYS A 177 4.31 -2.00 -9.46
N GLN A 178 3.61 -2.74 -8.61
CA GLN A 178 2.52 -3.65 -9.01
C GLN A 178 1.22 -2.92 -9.41
N ASN A 179 1.26 -1.58 -9.59
CA ASN A 179 0.12 -0.75 -10.03
C ASN A 179 -1.15 -0.92 -9.20
N GLY A 180 -1.01 -1.02 -7.87
CA GLY A 180 -2.12 -1.23 -6.93
C GLY A 180 -2.61 -2.66 -6.78
N LEU A 181 -2.07 -3.61 -7.54
CA LEU A 181 -2.46 -5.03 -7.53
C LEU A 181 -1.45 -5.93 -6.80
N GLY A 182 -0.60 -5.33 -5.94
CA GLY A 182 0.53 -6.04 -5.33
C GLY A 182 0.16 -7.26 -4.49
N THR A 183 -0.98 -7.25 -3.81
CA THR A 183 -1.42 -8.40 -3.01
C THR A 183 -1.62 -9.64 -3.88
N VAL A 184 -2.33 -9.52 -5.00
CA VAL A 184 -2.59 -10.65 -5.90
C VAL A 184 -1.34 -11.04 -6.67
N LYS A 185 -0.72 -10.06 -7.35
CA LYS A 185 0.47 -10.32 -8.18
C LYS A 185 1.65 -10.81 -7.35
N GLY A 186 1.90 -10.20 -6.18
CA GLY A 186 2.97 -10.62 -5.29
C GLY A 186 2.79 -12.04 -4.74
N THR A 187 1.55 -12.47 -4.50
CA THR A 187 1.25 -13.85 -4.10
C THR A 187 1.51 -14.85 -5.22
N LEU A 188 1.21 -14.47 -6.47
CA LEU A 188 1.45 -15.34 -7.62
C LEU A 188 2.93 -15.43 -8.02
N HIS A 189 3.71 -14.38 -7.73
CA HIS A 189 5.12 -14.28 -8.11
C HIS A 189 6.08 -14.74 -7.00
N GLY A 190 5.64 -14.90 -5.79
CA GLY A 190 6.38 -15.39 -4.63
C GLY A 190 6.11 -16.86 -4.36
#